data_17aedc83fbdbad916006a2b3bd5d4380
#
_entry.id   17aedc83fbdbad916006a2b3bd5d4380
#
_cell.length_a   1.000
_cell.length_b   1.000
_cell.length_c   1.000
_cell.angle_alpha   90.00
_cell.angle_beta   90.00
_cell.angle_gamma   90.00
#
_symmetry.space_group_name_H-M   'P 1'
#
loop_
_entity.id
_entity.type
_entity.pdbx_description
1 polymer ?
#
loop_
_entity_poly.entity_id
_entity_poly.type
_entity_poly.pdbx_seq_one_letter_code
_entity_poly.pdbx_strand_id
1 'polypeptide(L)'
;SFDKPVPVTLRIKSEKCEGNPKKRVRPGYTFLHDWFGDSFTYIRTETKPPYDDIVRVECSPYGMAHWALQYSELVEVLEPESLREDIKNKIKALNEKYSL
;
A
#
# COMPACT_ATOMS: atom_id res chain seq x y z
N SER A 1 13.50 -0.90 -21.04
CA SER A 1 13.68 -1.11 -19.61
C SER A 1 12.87 -2.29 -19.13
N PHE A 2 13.49 -3.17 -18.40
CA PHE A 2 12.83 -4.32 -17.80
C PHE A 2 11.94 -3.94 -16.60
N ASP A 3 11.98 -2.69 -16.18
CA ASP A 3 11.26 -2.20 -15.01
C ASP A 3 10.21 -1.16 -15.41
N LYS A 4 9.33 -1.56 -16.32
CA LYS A 4 8.27 -0.70 -16.81
C LYS A 4 7.21 -0.46 -15.72
N PRO A 5 6.65 0.76 -15.64
CA PRO A 5 5.52 1.00 -14.75
C PRO A 5 4.34 0.09 -15.07
N VAL A 6 3.74 -0.44 -14.03
CA VAL A 6 2.53 -1.27 -14.12
C VAL A 6 1.50 -0.77 -13.13
N PRO A 7 0.21 -1.05 -13.35
CA PRO A 7 -0.80 -0.71 -12.36
C PRO A 7 -0.65 -1.61 -11.12
N VAL A 8 -0.60 -0.97 -9.96
CA VAL A 8 -0.50 -1.65 -8.67
C VAL A 8 -1.67 -1.21 -7.80
N THR A 9 -2.39 -2.16 -7.25
CA THR A 9 -3.50 -1.89 -6.34
C THR A 9 -3.01 -2.00 -4.90
N LEU A 10 -3.25 -0.96 -4.12
CA LEU A 10 -2.79 -0.84 -2.75
C LEU A 10 -3.96 -0.70 -1.79
N ARG A 11 -3.82 -1.28 -0.60
CA ARG A 11 -4.64 -0.94 0.55
C ARG A 11 -3.84 0.04 1.39
N ILE A 12 -4.43 1.20 1.65
CA ILE A 12 -3.81 2.26 2.45
C ILE A 12 -4.57 2.38 3.77
N LYS A 13 -3.84 2.29 4.86
CA LYS A 13 -4.42 2.41 6.20
C LYS A 13 -5.02 3.80 6.40
N SER A 14 -6.24 3.83 6.91
CA SER A 14 -6.92 5.07 7.27
C SER A 14 -6.92 5.26 8.77
N GLU A 15 -6.64 6.47 9.20
CA GLU A 15 -6.94 6.87 10.57
C GLU A 15 -8.40 7.29 10.68
N LYS A 16 -8.99 7.00 11.81
CA LYS A 16 -10.36 7.37 12.10
C LYS A 16 -10.40 8.47 13.14
N CYS A 17 -11.38 9.35 13.01
CA CYS A 17 -11.68 10.29 14.07
C CYS A 17 -12.25 9.50 15.25
N GLU A 18 -11.72 9.79 16.42
CA GLU A 18 -12.22 9.24 17.66
C GLU A 18 -13.72 9.52 17.81
N GLY A 19 -14.47 8.48 18.17
CA GLY A 19 -15.91 8.59 18.40
C GLY A 19 -16.79 8.56 17.15
N ASN A 20 -16.21 8.59 15.95
CA ASN A 20 -16.99 8.49 14.72
C ASN A 20 -16.23 7.71 13.65
N PRO A 21 -16.54 6.41 13.47
CA PRO A 21 -15.84 5.57 12.52
C PRO A 21 -16.05 5.96 11.05
N LYS A 22 -17.04 6.81 10.75
CA LYS A 22 -17.28 7.31 9.40
C LYS A 22 -16.49 8.57 9.07
N LYS A 23 -16.07 9.32 10.09
CA LYS A 23 -15.18 10.46 9.91
C LYS A 23 -13.76 9.97 9.97
N ARG A 24 -13.00 10.28 8.95
CA ARG A 24 -11.61 9.87 8.84
C ARG A 24 -10.74 11.09 8.63
N VAL A 25 -9.71 11.17 9.44
CA VAL A 25 -8.52 11.88 9.00
C VAL A 25 -7.94 11.00 7.92
N ARG A 26 -7.61 11.57 6.76
CA ARG A 26 -7.08 10.80 5.63
C ARG A 26 -5.58 11.02 5.48
N PRO A 27 -4.76 10.55 6.42
CA PRO A 27 -3.32 10.69 6.29
C PRO A 27 -2.81 9.96 5.06
N GLY A 28 -3.53 8.92 4.62
CA GLY A 28 -3.21 8.19 3.41
C GLY A 28 -3.17 9.06 2.17
N TYR A 29 -4.07 10.04 2.03
CA TYR A 29 -4.04 10.92 0.86
C TYR A 29 -2.86 11.87 0.89
N THR A 30 -2.53 12.46 2.04
CA THR A 30 -1.34 13.29 2.18
C THR A 30 -0.10 12.48 1.85
N PHE A 31 -0.01 11.29 2.41
CA PHE A 31 1.09 10.37 2.18
C PHE A 31 1.22 10.01 0.70
N LEU A 32 0.11 9.68 0.04
CA LEU A 32 0.11 9.35 -1.37
C LEU A 32 0.51 10.55 -2.24
N HIS A 33 0.02 11.74 -1.92
CA HIS A 33 0.41 12.97 -2.63
C HIS A 33 1.90 13.25 -2.50
N ASP A 34 2.48 13.01 -1.34
CA ASP A 34 3.91 13.22 -1.12
C ASP A 34 4.75 12.31 -2.02
N TRP A 35 4.29 11.09 -2.28
CA TRP A 35 5.05 10.11 -3.06
C TRP A 35 4.66 10.06 -4.54
N PHE A 36 3.39 10.25 -4.85
CA PHE A 36 2.86 10.02 -6.20
C PHE A 36 2.24 11.27 -6.82
N GLY A 37 2.19 12.39 -6.08
CA GLY A 37 1.50 13.58 -6.55
C GLY A 37 0.03 13.25 -6.82
N ASP A 38 -0.44 13.60 -8.03
CA ASP A 38 -1.81 13.28 -8.44
C ASP A 38 -1.90 11.99 -9.25
N SER A 39 -0.83 11.19 -9.28
CA SER A 39 -0.74 9.98 -10.13
C SER A 39 -1.38 8.74 -9.53
N PHE A 40 -2.24 8.88 -8.55
CA PHE A 40 -2.97 7.74 -8.02
C PHE A 40 -4.47 7.88 -8.29
N THR A 41 -5.14 6.73 -8.39
CA THR A 41 -6.58 6.66 -8.61
C THR A 41 -7.24 6.05 -7.38
N TYR A 42 -8.18 6.77 -6.79
CA TYR A 42 -9.03 6.21 -5.73
C TYR A 42 -10.01 5.21 -6.32
N ILE A 43 -10.11 4.03 -5.72
CA ILE A 43 -11.02 2.97 -6.18
C ILE A 43 -12.23 2.90 -5.27
N ARG A 44 -12.01 2.64 -3.99
CA ARG A 44 -13.10 2.52 -3.01
C ARG A 44 -12.53 2.60 -1.60
N THR A 45 -13.42 2.76 -0.66
CA THR A 45 -13.15 2.58 0.77
C THR A 45 -13.84 1.29 1.21
N GLU A 46 -13.15 0.49 1.99
CA GLU A 46 -13.73 -0.74 2.52
C GLU A 46 -14.88 -0.42 3.47
N THR A 47 -15.95 -1.22 3.40
CA THR A 47 -17.17 -0.99 4.17
C THR A 47 -17.10 -1.52 5.59
N LYS A 48 -16.09 -2.32 5.88
CA LYS A 48 -15.85 -2.90 7.21
C LYS A 48 -14.69 -2.22 7.90
N PRO A 49 -14.70 -2.15 9.24
CA PRO A 49 -13.53 -1.64 9.97
C PRO A 49 -12.27 -2.42 9.58
N PRO A 50 -11.13 -1.76 9.44
CA PRO A 50 -10.83 -0.37 9.77
C PRO A 50 -11.12 0.67 8.68
N TYR A 51 -11.89 0.35 7.64
CA TYR A 51 -12.30 1.24 6.55
C TYR A 51 -11.10 1.77 5.74
N ASP A 52 -10.20 0.89 5.39
CA ASP A 52 -9.03 1.26 4.61
C ASP A 52 -9.42 1.69 3.19
N ASP A 53 -8.59 2.53 2.61
CA ASP A 53 -8.79 3.00 1.24
C ASP A 53 -8.05 2.10 0.27
N ILE A 54 -8.70 1.80 -0.85
CA ILE A 54 -8.12 1.04 -1.95
C ILE A 54 -7.83 2.02 -3.08
N VAL A 55 -6.58 2.03 -3.52
CA VAL A 55 -6.11 2.94 -4.57
C VAL A 55 -5.28 2.17 -5.57
N ARG A 56 -5.11 2.77 -6.75
CA ARG A 56 -4.25 2.24 -7.80
C ARG A 56 -3.21 3.28 -8.17
N VAL A 57 -1.97 2.83 -8.32
CA VAL A 57 -0.86 3.66 -8.79
C VAL A 57 -0.16 2.96 -9.94
N GLU A 58 0.42 3.76 -10.85
CA GLU A 58 1.30 3.25 -11.90
C GLU A 58 2.73 3.41 -11.41
N CYS A 59 3.45 2.32 -11.29
CA CYS A 59 4.81 2.37 -10.74
C CYS A 59 5.63 1.14 -11.13
N SER A 60 6.94 1.25 -10.92
CA SER A 60 7.86 0.14 -11.05
C SER A 60 7.56 -0.92 -9.99
N PRO A 61 7.39 -2.19 -10.38
CA PRO A 61 7.18 -3.26 -9.40
C PRO A 61 8.35 -3.40 -8.43
N TYR A 62 9.57 -3.28 -8.93
CA TYR A 62 10.77 -3.38 -8.11
C TYR A 62 10.82 -2.28 -7.05
N GLY A 63 10.62 -1.04 -7.47
CA GLY A 63 10.59 0.10 -6.55
C GLY A 63 9.45 -0.01 -5.56
N MET A 64 8.28 -0.47 -6.03
CA MET A 64 7.10 -0.62 -5.15
C MET A 64 7.34 -1.69 -4.07
N ALA A 65 8.01 -2.80 -4.38
CA ALA A 65 8.30 -3.82 -3.38
C ALA A 65 9.10 -3.24 -2.21
N HIS A 66 10.12 -2.45 -2.51
CA HIS A 66 10.93 -1.80 -1.48
C HIS A 66 10.15 -0.75 -0.70
N TRP A 67 9.41 0.08 -1.41
CA TRP A 67 8.62 1.16 -0.83
C TRP A 67 7.53 0.60 0.10
N ALA A 68 6.82 -0.44 -0.33
CA ALA A 68 5.77 -1.07 0.46
C ALA A 68 6.31 -1.70 1.74
N LEU A 69 7.50 -2.29 1.69
CA LEU A 69 8.16 -2.83 2.88
C LEU A 69 8.61 -1.73 3.84
N GLN A 70 9.11 -0.61 3.29
CA GLN A 70 9.49 0.54 4.10
C GLN A 70 8.31 1.12 4.87
N TYR A 71 7.14 1.15 4.24
CA TYR A 71 5.91 1.70 4.84
C TYR A 71 4.91 0.59 5.17
N SER A 72 5.41 -0.52 5.66
CA SER A 72 4.62 -1.73 5.92
C SER A 72 3.45 -1.54 6.87
N GLU A 73 3.52 -0.54 7.76
CA GLU A 73 2.42 -0.24 8.66
C GLU A 73 1.25 0.49 7.98
N LEU A 74 1.52 1.13 6.84
CA LEU A 74 0.54 1.96 6.15
C LEU A 74 0.03 1.35 4.87
N VAL A 75 0.81 0.48 4.24
CA VAL A 75 0.59 0.03 2.87
C VAL A 75 0.61 -1.48 2.77
N GLU A 76 -0.36 -2.02 2.02
CA GLU A 76 -0.35 -3.41 1.60
C GLU A 76 -0.54 -3.48 0.09
N VAL A 77 0.32 -4.19 -0.62
CA VAL A 77 0.13 -4.48 -2.05
C VAL A 77 -0.88 -5.60 -2.20
N LEU A 78 -1.97 -5.32 -2.95
CA LEU A 78 -3.01 -6.31 -3.24
C LEU A 78 -2.79 -6.97 -4.59
N GLU A 79 -2.45 -6.19 -5.61
CA GLU A 79 -2.24 -6.63 -6.98
C GLU A 79 -1.09 -5.86 -7.63
N PRO A 80 -0.38 -6.41 -8.60
CA PRO A 80 -0.58 -7.75 -9.18
C PRO A 80 -0.06 -8.87 -8.28
N GLU A 81 -0.56 -10.06 -8.51
CA GLU A 81 -0.21 -11.25 -7.71
C GLU A 81 1.29 -11.51 -7.71
N SER A 82 1.95 -11.34 -8.84
CA SER A 82 3.40 -11.53 -8.95
C SER A 82 4.20 -10.62 -8.01
N LEU A 83 3.77 -9.36 -7.88
CA LEU A 83 4.41 -8.42 -6.97
C LEU A 83 4.11 -8.77 -5.51
N ARG A 84 2.86 -9.13 -5.22
CA ARG A 84 2.48 -9.56 -3.88
C ARG A 84 3.29 -10.78 -3.44
N GLU A 85 3.46 -11.74 -4.33
CA GLU A 85 4.25 -12.95 -4.06
C GLU A 85 5.73 -12.62 -3.83
N ASP A 86 6.27 -11.70 -4.59
CA ASP A 86 7.65 -11.22 -4.42
C ASP A 86 7.86 -10.59 -3.04
N ILE A 87 6.90 -9.79 -2.60
CA ILE A 87 6.92 -9.19 -1.26
C ILE A 87 6.84 -10.28 -0.17
N LYS A 88 5.98 -11.28 -0.35
CA LYS A 88 5.87 -12.41 0.58
C LYS A 88 7.22 -13.12 0.74
N ASN A 89 7.92 -13.34 -0.37
CA ASN A 89 9.24 -13.99 -0.34
C ASN A 89 10.27 -13.13 0.40
N LYS A 90 10.23 -11.82 0.23
CA LYS A 90 11.10 -10.89 0.95
C LYS A 90 10.82 -10.90 2.46
N ILE A 91 9.55 -10.94 2.83
CA ILE A 91 9.14 -11.03 4.23
C ILE A 91 9.63 -12.34 4.86
N LYS A 92 9.49 -13.44 4.12
CA LYS A 92 9.97 -14.75 4.57
C LYS A 92 11.49 -14.73 4.83
N ALA A 93 12.25 -14.15 3.90
CA ALA A 93 13.70 -14.02 4.04
C ALA A 93 14.08 -13.15 5.25
N LEU A 94 13.35 -12.03 5.45
CA LEU A 94 13.55 -11.19 6.61
C LEU A 94 13.22 -11.93 7.92
N ASN A 95 12.14 -12.68 7.93
CA ASN A 95 11.74 -13.46 9.09
C ASN A 95 12.82 -14.48 9.47
N GLU A 96 13.38 -15.18 8.48
CA GLU A 96 14.48 -16.12 8.71
C GLU A 96 15.72 -15.43 9.28
N LYS A 97 16.01 -14.21 8.79
CA LYS A 97 17.16 -13.42 9.24
C LYS A 97 17.03 -12.97 10.70
N TYR A 98 15.83 -12.58 11.12
CA TYR A 98 15.57 -12.04 12.45
C TYR A 98 14.89 -13.03 13.39
N SER A 99 14.70 -14.26 12.98
CA SER A 99 14.14 -15.31 13.80
C SER A 99 15.13 -15.72 14.89
N LEU A 100 14.62 -15.94 16.06
CA LEU A 100 15.41 -16.39 17.20
C LEU A 100 15.44 -17.91 17.29
#